data_3403bf2fb5744c7bca58a3aca9bc0338
#
_entry.id   3403bf2fb5744c7bca58a3aca9bc0338
#
_cell.length_a   1.000
_cell.length_b   1.000
_cell.length_c   1.000
_cell.angle_alpha   90.00
_cell.angle_beta   90.00
_cell.angle_gamma   90.00
#
_symmetry.space_group_name_H-M   'P 1'
#
loop_
_entity.id
_entity.type
_entity.pdbx_description
1 polymer ?
#
loop_
_entity_poly.entity_id
_entity_poly.type
_entity_poly.pdbx_seq_one_letter_code
_entity_poly.pdbx_strand_id
1 'polypeptide(L)'
;IHRMFLKSCSILWIELGLAISSAGTALFYAADLGSGAMATFSDGLHLLLGISYGNANTLSNMVLLVVLFFLQKSYINVGTVLCVFTIGPWVNLFTPVFQATGLAQANMCLRLLAAAGGTVCMGVGLGLYVSVGCGLGAMEGIVMYCRERFHISVGVSKIIQDVTLALPGILLGARWGVG
;
A
#
# COMPACT_ATOMS: atom_id res chain seq x y z
N ILE A 1 -8.48 -15.41 -28.93
CA ILE A 1 -7.90 -14.06 -29.12
C ILE A 1 -8.67 -13.03 -28.28
N HIS A 2 -10.01 -12.96 -28.34
CA HIS A 2 -10.80 -11.96 -27.59
C HIS A 2 -10.65 -12.08 -26.06
N ARG A 3 -10.60 -13.30 -25.51
CA ARG A 3 -10.36 -13.52 -24.06
C ARG A 3 -8.95 -13.17 -23.61
N MET A 4 -7.95 -13.30 -24.49
CA MET A 4 -6.59 -12.86 -24.18
C MET A 4 -6.46 -11.33 -24.17
N PHE A 5 -7.13 -10.66 -25.11
CA PHE A 5 -7.15 -9.19 -25.19
C PHE A 5 -7.80 -8.56 -23.95
N LEU A 6 -8.93 -9.12 -23.48
CA LEU A 6 -9.62 -8.69 -22.25
C LEU A 6 -8.73 -8.89 -21.02
N LYS A 7 -8.00 -10.01 -20.91
CA LYS A 7 -7.06 -10.25 -19.81
C LYS A 7 -5.87 -9.29 -19.83
N SER A 8 -5.31 -9.01 -21.00
CA SER A 8 -4.20 -8.06 -21.13
C SER A 8 -4.64 -6.63 -20.81
N CYS A 9 -5.84 -6.23 -21.22
CA CYS A 9 -6.41 -4.93 -20.87
C CYS A 9 -6.65 -4.82 -19.36
N SER A 10 -7.12 -5.87 -18.72
CA SER A 10 -7.31 -5.91 -17.26
C SER A 10 -5.99 -5.76 -16.50
N ILE A 11 -4.92 -6.39 -16.95
CA ILE A 11 -3.59 -6.26 -16.32
C ILE A 11 -3.06 -4.82 -16.45
N LEU A 12 -3.22 -4.17 -17.59
CA LEU A 12 -2.80 -2.78 -17.77
C LEU A 12 -3.54 -1.83 -16.83
N TRP A 13 -4.84 -2.02 -16.64
CA TRP A 13 -5.62 -1.21 -15.68
C TRP A 13 -5.19 -1.46 -14.23
N ILE A 14 -4.87 -2.70 -13.87
CA ILE A 14 -4.31 -3.05 -12.56
C ILE A 14 -2.99 -2.33 -12.35
N GLU A 15 -2.06 -2.43 -13.29
CA GLU A 15 -0.74 -1.80 -13.19
C GLU A 15 -0.83 -0.27 -13.13
N LEU A 16 -1.73 0.33 -13.91
CA LEU A 16 -1.98 1.76 -13.85
C LEU A 16 -2.49 2.19 -12.48
N GLY A 17 -3.46 1.45 -11.92
CA GLY A 17 -3.97 1.69 -10.58
C GLY A 17 -2.89 1.56 -9.50
N LEU A 18 -2.05 0.53 -9.59
CA LEU A 18 -0.94 0.31 -8.67
C LEU A 18 0.14 1.38 -8.80
N ALA A 19 0.46 1.84 -10.01
CA ALA A 19 1.41 2.93 -10.24
C ALA A 19 0.91 4.24 -9.62
N ILE A 20 -0.36 4.61 -9.82
CA ILE A 20 -0.96 5.81 -9.23
C ILE A 20 -0.98 5.71 -7.71
N SER A 21 -1.36 4.57 -7.14
CA SER A 21 -1.36 4.34 -5.70
C SER A 21 0.06 4.42 -5.11
N SER A 22 1.05 3.86 -5.81
CA SER A 22 2.46 3.91 -5.40
C SER A 22 3.04 5.32 -5.44
N ALA A 23 2.64 6.14 -6.42
CA ALA A 23 2.99 7.56 -6.45
C ALA A 23 2.43 8.30 -5.24
N GLY A 24 1.19 8.01 -4.83
CA GLY A 24 0.61 8.52 -3.59
C GLY A 24 1.41 8.13 -2.36
N THR A 25 1.79 6.87 -2.24
CA THR A 25 2.63 6.37 -1.15
C THR A 25 4.00 7.07 -1.11
N ALA A 26 4.64 7.27 -2.27
CA ALA A 26 5.91 7.96 -2.38
C ALA A 26 5.81 9.44 -1.99
N LEU A 27 4.67 10.10 -2.27
CA LEU A 27 4.40 11.46 -1.79
C LEU A 27 4.33 11.54 -0.26
N PHE A 28 3.73 10.55 0.40
CA PHE A 28 3.73 10.48 1.87
C PHE A 28 5.15 10.35 2.43
N TYR A 29 5.98 9.49 1.87
CA TYR A 29 7.38 9.36 2.28
C TYR A 29 8.16 10.66 2.05
N ALA A 30 7.92 11.37 0.95
CA ALA A 30 8.57 12.63 0.64
C ALA A 30 8.08 13.79 1.55
N ALA A 31 6.80 13.78 1.95
CA ALA A 31 6.24 14.79 2.84
C ALA A 31 6.71 14.66 4.29
N ASP A 32 7.20 13.48 4.70
CA ASP A 32 7.71 13.20 6.05
C ASP A 32 6.74 13.61 7.20
N LEU A 33 5.44 13.40 6.97
CA LEU A 33 4.36 13.70 7.92
C LEU A 33 3.83 12.46 8.66
N GLY A 34 4.49 11.34 8.47
CA GLY A 34 3.95 10.03 8.78
C GLY A 34 3.13 9.48 7.61
N SER A 35 2.68 8.28 7.74
CA SER A 35 1.94 7.59 6.66
C SER A 35 0.96 6.60 7.26
N GLY A 36 0.08 6.04 6.43
CA GLY A 36 -0.86 5.02 6.88
C GLY A 36 -0.16 3.79 7.49
N ALA A 37 -0.88 2.98 8.24
CA ALA A 37 -0.35 1.87 9.06
C ALA A 37 0.59 0.92 8.29
N MET A 38 0.26 0.60 7.04
CA MET A 38 1.08 -0.25 6.18
C MET A 38 2.42 0.42 5.82
N ALA A 39 2.37 1.70 5.49
CA ALA A 39 3.57 2.46 5.14
C ALA A 39 4.44 2.70 6.39
N THR A 40 3.84 2.90 7.57
CA THR A 40 4.56 2.96 8.85
C THR A 40 5.27 1.65 9.16
N PHE A 41 4.61 0.51 8.94
CA PHE A 41 5.26 -0.80 9.08
C PHE A 41 6.42 -0.98 8.10
N SER A 42 6.22 -0.59 6.84
CA SER A 42 7.27 -0.63 5.82
C SER A 42 8.43 0.32 6.12
N ASP A 43 8.16 1.50 6.68
CA ASP A 43 9.19 2.44 7.12
C ASP A 43 10.02 1.86 8.28
N GLY A 44 9.37 1.21 9.25
CA GLY A 44 10.06 0.47 10.31
C GLY A 44 10.98 -0.63 9.76
N LEU A 45 10.53 -1.40 8.78
CA LEU A 45 11.36 -2.40 8.11
C LEU A 45 12.50 -1.80 7.29
N HIS A 46 12.25 -0.66 6.63
CA HIS A 46 13.29 0.10 5.94
C HIS A 46 14.42 0.49 6.88
N LEU A 47 14.08 1.04 8.05
CA LEU A 47 15.06 1.46 9.07
C LEU A 47 15.78 0.28 9.69
N LEU A 48 15.08 -0.82 10.00
CA LEU A 48 15.66 -2.00 10.63
C LEU A 48 16.62 -2.74 9.69
N LEU A 49 16.23 -2.91 8.43
CA LEU A 49 16.96 -3.76 7.47
C LEU A 49 17.89 -2.96 6.55
N GLY A 50 17.82 -1.63 6.53
CA GLY A 50 18.60 -0.78 5.63
C GLY A 50 18.27 -0.97 4.14
N ILE A 51 17.05 -1.47 3.82
CA ILE A 51 16.59 -1.70 2.44
C ILE A 51 15.80 -0.50 1.93
N SER A 52 15.60 -0.37 0.60
CA SER A 52 14.80 0.72 0.03
C SER A 52 13.34 0.65 0.48
N TYR A 53 12.64 1.80 0.47
CA TYR A 53 11.21 1.90 0.83
C TYR A 53 10.32 0.95 0.04
N GLY A 54 10.55 0.81 -1.26
CA GLY A 54 9.78 -0.11 -2.10
C GLY A 54 10.07 -1.57 -1.76
N ASN A 55 11.31 -1.93 -1.46
CA ASN A 55 11.65 -3.30 -1.04
C ASN A 55 11.03 -3.62 0.32
N ALA A 56 11.05 -2.68 1.27
CA ALA A 56 10.38 -2.81 2.55
C ALA A 56 8.86 -2.97 2.36
N ASN A 57 8.25 -2.19 1.46
CA ASN A 57 6.84 -2.30 1.12
C ASN A 57 6.50 -3.67 0.48
N THR A 58 7.31 -4.16 -0.46
CA THR A 58 7.16 -5.50 -1.04
C THR A 58 7.26 -6.58 0.03
N LEU A 59 8.24 -6.49 0.93
CA LEU A 59 8.41 -7.44 2.02
C LEU A 59 7.20 -7.45 2.95
N SER A 60 6.69 -6.28 3.32
CA SER A 60 5.49 -6.14 4.14
C SER A 60 4.28 -6.78 3.48
N ASN A 61 4.05 -6.51 2.19
CA ASN A 61 2.97 -7.14 1.43
C ASN A 61 3.15 -8.65 1.28
N MET A 62 4.39 -9.14 1.15
CA MET A 62 4.68 -10.56 1.09
C MET A 62 4.36 -11.27 2.41
N VAL A 63 4.67 -10.65 3.54
CA VAL A 63 4.28 -11.16 4.86
C VAL A 63 2.77 -11.25 4.97
N LEU A 64 2.04 -10.20 4.57
CA LEU A 64 0.57 -10.21 4.58
C LEU A 64 -0.01 -11.25 3.62
N LEU A 65 0.60 -11.45 2.46
CA LEU A 65 0.19 -12.50 1.50
C LEU A 65 0.35 -13.89 2.10
N VAL A 66 1.45 -14.14 2.81
CA VAL A 66 1.68 -15.42 3.52
C VAL A 66 0.62 -15.60 4.62
N VAL A 67 0.34 -14.57 5.41
CA VAL A 67 -0.72 -14.60 6.42
C VAL A 67 -2.06 -14.93 5.77
N LEU A 68 -2.43 -14.23 4.70
CA LEU A 68 -3.68 -14.45 3.97
C LEU A 68 -3.74 -15.87 3.38
N PHE A 69 -2.62 -16.42 2.91
CA PHE A 69 -2.55 -17.78 2.39
C PHE A 69 -2.92 -18.83 3.44
N PHE A 70 -2.48 -18.64 4.68
CA PHE A 70 -2.85 -19.53 5.79
C PHE A 70 -4.27 -19.29 6.30
N LEU A 71 -4.77 -18.06 6.25
CA LEU A 71 -6.12 -17.72 6.71
C LEU A 71 -7.19 -18.16 5.70
N GLN A 72 -7.06 -17.73 4.44
CA GLN A 72 -8.07 -17.97 3.40
C GLN A 72 -7.49 -17.84 1.99
N LYS A 73 -7.15 -18.96 1.39
CA LYS A 73 -6.57 -19.03 0.03
C LYS A 73 -7.49 -18.51 -1.07
N SER A 74 -8.81 -18.53 -0.88
CA SER A 74 -9.79 -18.11 -1.89
C SER A 74 -9.73 -16.63 -2.22
N TYR A 75 -9.15 -15.79 -1.36
CA TYR A 75 -8.95 -14.36 -1.61
C TYR A 75 -7.70 -14.05 -2.44
N ILE A 76 -6.81 -15.04 -2.62
CA ILE A 76 -5.58 -14.86 -3.39
C ILE A 76 -5.90 -15.10 -4.87
N ASN A 77 -5.79 -14.05 -5.65
CA ASN A 77 -6.00 -14.05 -7.08
C ASN A 77 -4.77 -13.48 -7.81
N VAL A 78 -4.79 -13.50 -9.13
CA VAL A 78 -3.70 -12.95 -9.96
C VAL A 78 -3.42 -11.49 -9.62
N GLY A 79 -4.48 -10.68 -9.40
CA GLY A 79 -4.33 -9.28 -8.99
C GLY A 79 -3.64 -9.11 -7.64
N THR A 80 -3.87 -10.01 -6.68
CA THR A 80 -3.20 -9.99 -5.37
C THR A 80 -1.70 -10.23 -5.52
N VAL A 81 -1.32 -11.20 -6.34
CA VAL A 81 0.09 -11.52 -6.60
C VAL A 81 0.78 -10.36 -7.34
N LEU A 82 0.15 -9.82 -8.38
CA LEU A 82 0.66 -8.64 -9.10
C LEU A 82 0.86 -7.47 -8.14
N CYS A 83 -0.14 -7.15 -7.31
CA CYS A 83 -0.04 -6.07 -6.33
C CYS A 83 1.21 -6.21 -5.43
N VAL A 84 1.45 -7.41 -4.89
CA VAL A 84 2.59 -7.63 -3.98
C VAL A 84 3.94 -7.40 -4.67
N PHE A 85 4.09 -7.84 -5.92
CA PHE A 85 5.37 -7.78 -6.62
C PHE A 85 5.61 -6.48 -7.39
N THR A 86 4.57 -5.75 -7.78
CA THR A 86 4.72 -4.55 -8.62
C THR A 86 4.66 -3.24 -7.83
N ILE A 87 3.99 -3.21 -6.67
CA ILE A 87 3.88 -1.97 -5.87
C ILE A 87 5.25 -1.46 -5.39
N GLY A 88 6.15 -2.36 -4.98
CA GLY A 88 7.48 -2.00 -4.50
C GLY A 88 8.36 -1.35 -5.57
N PRO A 89 8.54 -1.93 -6.76
CA PRO A 89 9.22 -1.29 -7.88
C PRO A 89 8.67 0.10 -8.22
N TRP A 90 7.35 0.29 -8.24
CA TRP A 90 6.74 1.59 -8.46
C TRP A 90 7.06 2.59 -7.34
N VAL A 91 7.00 2.17 -6.08
CA VAL A 91 7.40 3.02 -4.95
C VAL A 91 8.87 3.41 -5.05
N ASN A 92 9.77 2.46 -5.38
CA ASN A 92 11.18 2.75 -5.58
C ASN A 92 11.46 3.72 -6.74
N LEU A 93 10.62 3.69 -7.78
CA LEU A 93 10.72 4.61 -8.91
C LEU A 93 10.29 6.04 -8.52
N PHE A 94 9.18 6.18 -7.80
CA PHE A 94 8.61 7.49 -7.50
C PHE A 94 9.24 8.16 -6.27
N THR A 95 9.68 7.39 -5.27
CA THR A 95 10.23 7.95 -4.02
C THR A 95 11.41 8.89 -4.26
N PRO A 96 12.48 8.53 -5.02
CA PRO A 96 13.59 9.45 -5.24
C PRO A 96 13.18 10.70 -6.03
N VAL A 97 12.21 10.58 -6.95
CA VAL A 97 11.71 11.72 -7.71
C VAL A 97 11.06 12.75 -6.80
N PHE A 98 10.19 12.31 -5.90
CA PHE A 98 9.53 13.21 -4.95
C PHE A 98 10.45 13.69 -3.84
N GLN A 99 11.39 12.88 -3.36
CA GLN A 99 12.39 13.31 -2.39
C GLN A 99 13.31 14.39 -2.97
N ALA A 100 13.67 14.32 -4.24
CA ALA A 100 14.48 15.33 -4.92
C ALA A 100 13.81 16.71 -4.98
N THR A 101 12.48 16.80 -4.80
CA THR A 101 11.76 18.09 -4.74
C THR A 101 12.03 18.85 -3.42
N GLY A 102 12.67 18.25 -2.43
CA GLY A 102 12.91 18.86 -1.12
C GLY A 102 11.64 19.07 -0.28
N LEU A 103 10.61 18.32 -0.55
CA LEU A 103 9.28 18.47 0.07
C LEU A 103 9.32 18.34 1.60
N ALA A 104 10.21 17.51 2.14
CA ALA A 104 10.39 17.34 3.58
C ALA A 104 10.86 18.64 4.29
N GLN A 105 11.53 19.52 3.57
CA GLN A 105 12.03 20.81 4.06
C GLN A 105 11.09 21.98 3.73
N ALA A 106 10.01 21.72 3.02
CA ALA A 106 9.03 22.75 2.62
C ALA A 106 8.16 23.17 3.80
N ASN A 107 7.43 24.28 3.60
CA ASN A 107 6.46 24.77 4.58
C ASN A 107 5.40 23.71 4.91
N MET A 108 4.94 23.68 6.16
CA MET A 108 3.92 22.71 6.65
C MET A 108 2.68 22.66 5.76
N CYS A 109 2.25 23.80 5.23
CA CYS A 109 1.12 23.88 4.32
C CYS A 109 1.34 23.07 3.02
N LEU A 110 2.54 23.17 2.43
CA LEU A 110 2.87 22.43 1.22
C LEU A 110 3.01 20.93 1.48
N ARG A 111 3.55 20.55 2.64
CA ARG A 111 3.63 19.15 3.07
C ARG A 111 2.25 18.54 3.28
N LEU A 112 1.31 19.28 3.90
CA LEU A 112 -0.09 18.88 4.07
C LEU A 112 -0.81 18.75 2.72
N LEU A 113 -0.60 19.68 1.80
CA LEU A 113 -1.17 19.60 0.44
C LEU A 113 -0.63 18.37 -0.31
N ALA A 114 0.66 18.06 -0.17
CA ALA A 114 1.24 16.88 -0.76
C ALA A 114 0.66 15.59 -0.16
N ALA A 115 0.47 15.53 1.17
CA ALA A 115 -0.18 14.41 1.82
C ALA A 115 -1.63 14.24 1.36
N ALA A 116 -2.39 15.34 1.25
CA ALA A 116 -3.75 15.31 0.71
C ALA A 116 -3.77 14.81 -0.75
N GLY A 117 -2.86 15.31 -1.60
CA GLY A 117 -2.68 14.83 -2.97
C GLY A 117 -2.32 13.33 -3.01
N GLY A 118 -1.41 12.90 -2.12
CA GLY A 118 -1.05 11.49 -1.95
C GLY A 118 -2.26 10.61 -1.60
N THR A 119 -3.11 11.07 -0.67
CA THR A 119 -4.34 10.37 -0.30
C THR A 119 -5.29 10.20 -1.50
N VAL A 120 -5.49 11.26 -2.27
CA VAL A 120 -6.32 11.22 -3.48
C VAL A 120 -5.74 10.24 -4.51
N CYS A 121 -4.43 10.30 -4.77
CA CYS A 121 -3.76 9.36 -5.68
C CYS A 121 -3.91 7.92 -5.21
N MET A 122 -3.72 7.64 -3.91
CA MET A 122 -3.91 6.30 -3.35
C MET A 122 -5.35 5.82 -3.51
N GLY A 123 -6.33 6.68 -3.21
CA GLY A 123 -7.75 6.35 -3.33
C GLY A 123 -8.16 6.06 -4.78
N VAL A 124 -7.74 6.89 -5.72
CA VAL A 124 -8.00 6.71 -7.16
C VAL A 124 -7.30 5.45 -7.68
N GLY A 125 -6.01 5.27 -7.34
CA GLY A 125 -5.23 4.12 -7.76
C GLY A 125 -5.81 2.80 -7.25
N LEU A 126 -6.17 2.74 -5.96
CA LEU A 126 -6.82 1.57 -5.36
C LEU A 126 -8.20 1.32 -5.94
N GLY A 127 -8.99 2.38 -6.18
CA GLY A 127 -10.30 2.29 -6.83
C GLY A 127 -10.21 1.70 -8.24
N LEU A 128 -9.25 2.13 -9.04
CA LEU A 128 -8.99 1.57 -10.37
C LEU A 128 -8.58 0.09 -10.28
N TYR A 129 -7.65 -0.24 -9.40
CA TYR A 129 -7.20 -1.60 -9.18
C TYR A 129 -8.35 -2.55 -8.79
N VAL A 130 -9.17 -2.15 -7.81
CA VAL A 130 -10.29 -2.96 -7.31
C VAL A 130 -11.41 -3.05 -8.35
N SER A 131 -11.66 -2.01 -9.16
CA SER A 131 -12.72 -1.99 -10.17
C SER A 131 -12.56 -3.06 -11.25
N VAL A 132 -11.34 -3.52 -11.49
CA VAL A 132 -11.06 -4.60 -12.45
C VAL A 132 -11.58 -5.96 -11.96
N GLY A 133 -11.83 -6.14 -10.66
CA GLY A 133 -12.38 -7.37 -10.10
C GLY A 133 -11.46 -8.59 -10.18
N CYS A 134 -10.16 -8.40 -10.39
CA CYS A 134 -9.16 -9.47 -10.50
C CYS A 134 -8.56 -9.89 -9.15
N GLY A 135 -9.14 -9.48 -8.05
CA GLY A 135 -8.73 -9.81 -6.68
C GLY A 135 -8.60 -8.58 -5.81
N LEU A 136 -8.41 -8.83 -4.52
CA LEU A 136 -8.12 -7.82 -3.51
C LEU A 136 -6.62 -7.84 -3.22
N GLY A 137 -6.05 -6.72 -2.76
CA GLY A 137 -4.72 -6.71 -2.19
C GLY A 137 -4.64 -7.62 -0.95
N ALA A 138 -3.43 -8.03 -0.55
CA ALA A 138 -3.28 -8.90 0.61
C ALA A 138 -3.86 -8.27 1.89
N MET A 139 -3.75 -6.96 2.02
CA MET A 139 -4.29 -6.19 3.14
C MET A 139 -5.81 -6.20 3.17
N GLU A 140 -6.46 -5.92 2.04
CA GLU A 140 -7.91 -5.91 1.89
C GLU A 140 -8.49 -7.32 2.05
N GLY A 141 -7.78 -8.33 1.58
CA GLY A 141 -8.16 -9.74 1.75
C GLY A 141 -8.24 -10.16 3.22
N ILE A 142 -7.29 -9.71 4.06
CA ILE A 142 -7.31 -9.96 5.50
C ILE A 142 -8.50 -9.25 6.17
N VAL A 143 -8.80 -8.00 5.79
CA VAL A 143 -9.97 -7.26 6.30
C VAL A 143 -11.26 -8.00 5.98
N MET A 144 -11.40 -8.47 4.74
CA MET A 144 -12.59 -9.23 4.32
C MET A 144 -12.72 -10.56 5.06
N TYR A 145 -11.61 -11.28 5.24
CA TYR A 145 -11.58 -12.48 6.07
C TYR A 145 -12.05 -12.22 7.50
N CYS A 146 -11.52 -11.18 8.17
CA CYS A 146 -11.93 -10.81 9.51
C CYS A 146 -13.42 -10.47 9.59
N ARG A 147 -13.93 -9.72 8.60
CA ARG A 147 -15.36 -9.41 8.48
C ARG A 147 -16.22 -10.66 8.44
N GLU A 148 -15.88 -11.60 7.58
CA GLU A 148 -16.67 -12.82 7.39
C GLU A 148 -16.55 -13.80 8.55
N ARG A 149 -15.34 -13.93 9.12
CA ARG A 149 -15.07 -14.90 10.18
C ARG A 149 -15.62 -14.48 11.54
N PHE A 150 -15.53 -13.18 11.85
CA PHE A 150 -15.90 -12.62 13.15
C PHE A 150 -17.21 -11.81 13.11
N HIS A 151 -17.86 -11.70 11.96
CA HIS A 151 -19.10 -10.93 11.76
C HIS A 151 -19.01 -9.47 12.23
N ILE A 152 -17.81 -8.87 12.13
CA ILE A 152 -17.54 -7.47 12.48
C ILE A 152 -17.61 -6.58 11.25
N SER A 153 -17.80 -5.27 11.46
CA SER A 153 -17.83 -4.33 10.32
C SER A 153 -16.45 -4.21 9.65
N VAL A 154 -16.44 -3.86 8.37
CA VAL A 154 -15.20 -3.61 7.61
C VAL A 154 -14.35 -2.54 8.30
N GLY A 155 -14.99 -1.49 8.85
CA GLY A 155 -14.29 -0.42 9.56
C GLY A 155 -13.56 -0.91 10.80
N VAL A 156 -14.20 -1.75 11.62
CA VAL A 156 -13.57 -2.34 12.82
C VAL A 156 -12.43 -3.27 12.41
N SER A 157 -12.63 -4.12 11.40
CA SER A 157 -11.58 -5.01 10.88
C SER A 157 -10.37 -4.20 10.40
N LYS A 158 -10.61 -3.07 9.71
CA LYS A 158 -9.56 -2.19 9.22
C LYS A 158 -8.80 -1.53 10.38
N ILE A 159 -9.48 -1.03 11.40
CA ILE A 159 -8.84 -0.43 12.57
C ILE A 159 -7.95 -1.46 13.30
N ILE A 160 -8.44 -2.67 13.51
CA ILE A 160 -7.64 -3.74 14.14
C ILE A 160 -6.38 -4.03 13.32
N GLN A 161 -6.52 -4.13 12.01
CA GLN A 161 -5.38 -4.37 11.12
C GLN A 161 -4.39 -3.21 11.16
N ASP A 162 -4.86 -1.97 11.08
CA ASP A 162 -4.01 -0.78 11.09
C ASP A 162 -3.24 -0.66 12.40
N VAL A 163 -3.88 -0.91 13.55
CA VAL A 163 -3.20 -0.94 14.85
C VAL A 163 -2.15 -2.06 14.89
N THR A 164 -2.48 -3.25 14.38
CA THR A 164 -1.57 -4.40 14.36
C THR A 164 -0.33 -4.15 13.49
N LEU A 165 -0.44 -3.35 12.44
CA LEU A 165 0.68 -2.98 11.58
C LEU A 165 1.44 -1.75 12.09
N ALA A 166 0.73 -0.73 12.57
CA ALA A 166 1.35 0.50 13.04
C ALA A 166 2.22 0.28 14.29
N LEU A 167 1.75 -0.53 15.26
CA LEU A 167 2.48 -0.78 16.51
C LEU A 167 3.90 -1.34 16.26
N PRO A 168 4.10 -2.44 15.50
CA PRO A 168 5.44 -2.91 15.20
C PRO A 168 6.26 -1.88 14.42
N GLY A 169 5.65 -1.17 13.46
CA GLY A 169 6.34 -0.12 12.69
C GLY A 169 6.91 0.96 13.60
N ILE A 170 6.12 1.47 14.55
CA ILE A 170 6.55 2.48 15.53
C ILE A 170 7.64 1.93 16.45
N LEU A 171 7.50 0.69 16.93
CA LEU A 171 8.51 0.04 17.78
C LEU A 171 9.85 -0.14 17.05
N LEU A 172 9.83 -0.29 15.74
CA LEU A 172 11.02 -0.36 14.87
C LEU A 172 11.61 1.02 14.55
N GLY A 173 11.03 2.12 15.07
CA GLY A 173 11.54 3.48 14.90
C GLY A 173 10.94 4.23 13.72
N ALA A 174 9.87 3.72 13.10
CA ALA A 174 9.19 4.44 12.03
C ALA A 174 8.66 5.79 12.52
N ARG A 175 8.68 6.77 11.62
CA ARG A 175 8.13 8.10 11.89
C ARG A 175 6.61 8.03 11.86
N TRP A 176 6.00 8.37 12.97
CA TRP A 176 4.54 8.49 13.09
C TRP A 176 4.14 9.96 13.11
N GLY A 177 2.98 10.28 12.54
CA GLY A 177 2.54 11.67 12.41
C GLY A 177 1.06 11.76 12.05
N VAL A 178 0.69 12.87 11.40
CA VAL A 178 -0.70 13.25 11.07
C VAL A 178 -1.22 12.55 9.81
N GLY A 179 -0.35 11.81 9.09
CA GLY A 179 -0.67 11.11 7.84
C GLY A 179 -1.46 9.82 8.01
#